data_d7669d6c1bbddaf25d5d4cdfbc0d0ffe
#
_entry.id   d7669d6c1bbddaf25d5d4cdfbc0d0ffe
#
_cell.length_a   1.000
_cell.length_b   1.000
_cell.length_c   1.000
_cell.angle_alpha   90.00
_cell.angle_beta   90.00
_cell.angle_gamma   90.00
#
_symmetry.space_group_name_H-M   'P 1'
#
loop_
_entity.id
_entity.type
_entity.pdbx_description
1 polymer ?
#
loop_
_entity_poly.entity_id
_entity_poly.type
_entity_poly.pdbx_seq_one_letter_code
_entity_poly.pdbx_strand_id
1 'polypeptide(L)'
;MKLPFKQTVNHGKLIREFSKDVDSSELVWHRDKLDRRIYVKKGEGWMLQLENNLPVHLKPSHSYFIPKNTYHRVLKGSSCLIVEISEKIT
;
A
#
# COMPACT_ATOMS: atom_id res chain seq x y z
N MET A 1 3.11 -7.04 18.32
CA MET A 1 3.42 -7.35 16.91
C MET A 1 3.88 -6.08 16.19
N LYS A 2 4.97 -6.18 15.49
CA LYS A 2 5.51 -5.02 14.78
C LYS A 2 4.90 -4.97 13.37
N LEU A 3 4.28 -3.84 13.04
CA LEU A 3 3.77 -3.63 11.68
C LEU A 3 4.92 -3.26 10.74
N PRO A 4 4.83 -3.62 9.45
CA PRO A 4 5.87 -3.28 8.47
C PRO A 4 5.86 -1.82 8.05
N PHE A 5 5.03 -0.99 8.65
CA PHE A 5 4.87 0.41 8.29
C PHE A 5 4.50 1.24 9.52
N LYS A 6 4.74 2.54 9.42
CA LYS A 6 4.20 3.53 10.36
C LYS A 6 2.91 4.07 9.76
N GLN A 7 1.92 4.34 10.62
CA GLN A 7 0.63 4.85 10.15
C GLN A 7 0.18 6.03 10.99
N THR A 8 -0.27 7.07 10.32
CA THR A 8 -0.90 8.23 10.96
C THR A 8 -2.20 8.52 10.24
N VAL A 9 -3.08 9.31 10.87
CA VAL A 9 -4.34 9.73 10.28
C VAL A 9 -4.27 11.23 10.05
N ASN A 10 -4.65 11.67 8.86
CA ASN A 10 -4.65 13.08 8.49
C ASN A 10 -5.87 13.38 7.63
N HIS A 11 -6.75 14.27 8.12
CA HIS A 11 -7.97 14.67 7.40
C HIS A 11 -8.81 13.47 6.93
N GLY A 12 -8.96 12.47 7.80
CA GLY A 12 -9.76 11.29 7.50
C GLY A 12 -9.09 10.26 6.60
N LYS A 13 -7.83 10.47 6.24
CA LYS A 13 -7.06 9.54 5.42
C LYS A 13 -5.94 8.91 6.21
N LEU A 14 -5.60 7.68 5.85
CA LEU A 14 -4.48 6.97 6.47
C LEU A 14 -3.21 7.28 5.69
N ILE A 15 -2.17 7.69 6.39
CA ILE A 15 -0.85 7.89 5.77
C ILE A 15 0.03 6.77 6.26
N ARG A 16 0.54 5.95 5.34
CA ARG A 16 1.45 4.85 5.66
C ARG A 16 2.82 5.10 5.08
N GLU A 17 3.82 4.86 5.91
CA GLU A 17 5.21 4.98 5.48
C GLU A 17 5.91 3.63 5.69
N PHE A 18 6.41 3.06 4.59
CA PHE A 18 7.20 1.82 4.61
C PHE A 18 8.66 2.20 4.49
N SER A 19 9.48 1.72 5.43
CA SER A 19 10.92 1.94 5.36
C SER A 19 11.55 1.18 4.20
N LYS A 20 12.59 1.73 3.61
CA LYS A 20 13.37 1.01 2.61
C LYS A 20 14.04 -0.24 3.20
N ASP A 21 14.16 -0.29 4.52
CA ASP A 21 14.82 -1.41 5.22
C ASP A 21 13.83 -2.45 5.73
N VAL A 22 12.54 -2.34 5.38
CA VAL A 22 11.55 -3.33 5.78
C VAL A 22 11.93 -4.70 5.21
N ASP A 23 11.74 -5.75 6.03
CA ASP A 23 11.99 -7.11 5.58
C ASP A 23 10.86 -7.52 4.63
N SER A 24 11.22 -8.00 3.43
CA SER A 24 10.23 -8.41 2.44
C SER A 24 9.29 -9.50 2.96
N SER A 25 9.73 -10.32 3.90
CA SER A 25 8.88 -11.36 4.49
C SER A 25 7.73 -10.79 5.32
N GLU A 26 7.79 -9.53 5.69
CA GLU A 26 6.71 -8.87 6.42
C GLU A 26 5.65 -8.29 5.49
N LEU A 27 5.90 -8.25 4.18
CA LEU A 27 4.97 -7.72 3.19
C LEU A 27 4.13 -8.86 2.63
N VAL A 28 3.17 -9.31 3.43
CA VAL A 28 2.40 -10.52 3.15
C VAL A 28 1.11 -10.24 2.40
N TRP A 29 0.59 -11.27 1.76
CA TRP A 29 -0.73 -11.21 1.16
C TRP A 29 -1.78 -10.98 2.24
N HIS A 30 -2.66 -10.02 2.01
CA HIS A 30 -3.77 -9.73 2.93
C HIS A 30 -4.93 -9.13 2.15
N ARG A 31 -6.09 -9.04 2.80
CA ARG A 31 -7.28 -8.43 2.22
C ARG A 31 -7.92 -7.50 3.25
N ASP A 32 -8.66 -6.52 2.77
CA ASP A 32 -9.34 -5.56 3.59
C ASP A 32 -10.84 -5.64 3.37
N LYS A 33 -11.61 -5.22 4.36
CA LYS A 33 -13.07 -5.29 4.31
C LYS A 33 -13.71 -4.14 3.55
N LEU A 34 -12.95 -3.09 3.25
CA LEU A 34 -13.42 -1.90 2.56
C LEU A 34 -12.64 -1.68 1.28
N ASP A 35 -13.31 -1.07 0.29
CA ASP A 35 -12.61 -0.59 -0.90
C ASP A 35 -11.58 0.45 -0.49
N ARG A 36 -10.42 0.41 -1.11
CA ARG A 36 -9.34 1.36 -0.84
C ARG A 36 -8.84 2.00 -2.11
N ARG A 37 -8.59 3.30 -2.02
CA ARG A 37 -7.85 4.01 -3.05
C ARG A 37 -6.53 4.42 -2.44
N ILE A 38 -5.46 4.08 -3.12
CA ILE A 38 -4.10 4.40 -2.65
C ILE A 38 -3.52 5.46 -3.56
N TYR A 39 -3.13 6.59 -2.97
CA TYR A 39 -2.41 7.64 -3.67
C TYR A 39 -0.95 7.58 -3.25
N VAL A 40 -0.05 7.45 -4.22
CA VAL A 40 1.39 7.32 -3.94
C VAL A 40 2.00 8.72 -3.83
N LYS A 41 2.51 9.05 -2.65
CA LYS A 41 3.16 10.35 -2.43
C LYS A 41 4.65 10.27 -2.71
N LYS A 42 5.28 9.15 -2.37
CA LYS A 42 6.72 8.96 -2.55
C LYS A 42 7.03 7.47 -2.63
N GLY A 43 7.98 7.11 -3.47
CA GLY A 43 8.44 5.73 -3.57
C GLY A 43 9.10 5.48 -4.91
N GLU A 44 10.04 4.54 -4.92
CA GLU A 44 10.78 4.19 -6.12
C GLU A 44 10.93 2.68 -6.19
N GLY A 45 10.42 2.11 -7.28
CA GLY A 45 10.53 0.68 -7.52
C GLY A 45 9.54 -0.19 -6.77
N TRP A 46 8.67 0.39 -5.96
CA TRP A 46 7.63 -0.38 -5.26
C TRP A 46 6.55 -0.82 -6.24
N MET A 47 5.97 -1.98 -5.97
CA MET A 47 4.91 -2.54 -6.80
C MET A 47 3.74 -2.98 -5.94
N LEU A 48 2.55 -2.97 -6.54
CA LEU A 48 1.33 -3.51 -5.94
C LEU A 48 0.89 -4.70 -6.77
N GLN A 49 0.58 -5.81 -6.11
CA GLN A 49 0.06 -6.98 -6.77
C GLN A 49 -1.27 -7.39 -6.17
N LEU A 50 -2.30 -7.45 -6.98
CA LEU A 50 -3.59 -8.02 -6.61
C LEU A 50 -3.59 -9.49 -6.98
N GLU A 51 -4.39 -10.29 -6.29
CA GLU A 51 -4.51 -11.72 -6.58
C GLU A 51 -4.87 -11.95 -8.05
N ASN A 52 -4.28 -13.00 -8.63
CA ASN A 52 -4.50 -13.38 -10.03
C ASN A 52 -4.08 -12.33 -11.05
N ASN A 53 -3.23 -11.38 -10.67
CA ASN A 53 -2.74 -10.34 -11.55
C ASN A 53 -1.24 -10.19 -11.44
N LEU A 54 -0.64 -9.62 -12.48
CA LEU A 54 0.77 -9.26 -12.44
C LEU A 54 0.96 -8.01 -11.58
N PRO A 55 2.14 -7.87 -10.93
CA PRO A 55 2.42 -6.64 -10.19
C PRO A 55 2.42 -5.41 -11.09
N VAL A 56 1.98 -4.28 -10.53
CA VAL A 56 2.03 -2.98 -11.21
C VAL A 56 2.88 -2.02 -10.41
N HIS A 57 3.59 -1.13 -11.10
CA HIS A 57 4.42 -0.13 -10.45
C HIS A 57 3.58 0.90 -9.72
N LEU A 58 3.98 1.21 -8.50
CA LEU A 58 3.40 2.29 -7.71
C LEU A 58 4.15 3.58 -8.03
N LYS A 59 3.64 4.34 -8.99
CA LYS A 59 4.28 5.57 -9.43
C LYS A 59 3.85 6.76 -8.58
N PRO A 60 4.77 7.63 -8.16
CA PRO A 60 4.40 8.84 -7.43
C PRO A 60 3.35 9.65 -8.19
N SER A 61 2.45 10.28 -7.44
CA SER A 61 1.35 11.09 -7.96
C SER A 61 0.29 10.31 -8.73
N HIS A 62 0.30 8.99 -8.64
CA HIS A 62 -0.73 8.13 -9.24
C HIS A 62 -1.56 7.46 -8.15
N SER A 63 -2.81 7.14 -8.48
CA SER A 63 -3.73 6.45 -7.60
C SER A 63 -4.02 5.06 -8.10
N TYR A 64 -4.26 4.14 -7.15
CA TYR A 64 -4.52 2.73 -7.44
C TYR A 64 -5.72 2.28 -6.60
N PHE A 65 -6.57 1.45 -7.18
CA PHE A 65 -7.78 0.99 -6.52
C PHE A 65 -7.63 -0.47 -6.10
N ILE A 66 -7.97 -0.77 -4.85
CA ILE A 66 -7.99 -2.13 -4.33
C ILE A 66 -9.40 -2.44 -3.89
N PRO A 67 -10.11 -3.33 -4.60
CA PRO A 67 -11.46 -3.71 -4.19
C PRO A 67 -11.47 -4.42 -2.84
N LYS A 68 -12.55 -4.25 -2.09
CA LYS A 68 -12.71 -4.96 -0.82
C LYS A 68 -12.59 -6.46 -1.02
N ASN A 69 -12.09 -7.14 0.01
CA ASN A 69 -11.95 -8.61 0.03
C ASN A 69 -11.06 -9.19 -1.07
N THR A 70 -10.21 -8.36 -1.66
CA THR A 70 -9.25 -8.79 -2.67
C THR A 70 -7.88 -8.95 -2.03
N TYR A 71 -7.28 -10.13 -2.10
CA TYR A 71 -5.93 -10.33 -1.60
C TYR A 71 -4.94 -9.53 -2.42
N HIS A 72 -4.03 -8.87 -1.72
CA HIS A 72 -3.03 -8.03 -2.36
C HIS A 72 -1.79 -7.92 -1.47
N ARG A 73 -0.72 -7.47 -2.06
CA ARG A 73 0.54 -7.22 -1.35
C ARG A 73 1.32 -6.13 -2.05
N VAL A 74 2.27 -5.52 -1.33
CA VAL A 74 3.24 -4.64 -1.96
C VAL A 74 4.57 -5.37 -2.06
N LEU A 75 5.32 -5.06 -3.11
CA LEU A 75 6.66 -5.59 -3.34
C LEU A 75 7.64 -4.46 -3.13
N LYS A 76 8.69 -4.75 -2.38
CA LYS A 76 9.63 -3.74 -1.91
C LYS A 76 10.40 -3.08 -3.04
N GLY A 77 10.52 -1.75 -2.95
CA GLY A 77 11.36 -0.97 -3.86
C GLY A 77 12.69 -0.59 -3.22
N SER A 78 13.32 0.44 -3.78
CA SER A 78 14.67 0.87 -3.37
C SER A 78 14.68 2.06 -2.41
N SER A 79 13.54 2.73 -2.22
CA SER A 79 13.43 3.87 -1.29
C SER A 79 12.33 3.58 -0.28
N CYS A 80 12.05 4.54 0.61
CA CYS A 80 10.85 4.45 1.42
C CYS A 80 9.62 4.63 0.53
N LEU A 81 8.48 4.10 0.96
CA LEU A 81 7.21 4.27 0.27
C LEU A 81 6.25 5.02 1.18
N ILE A 82 5.67 6.11 0.69
CA ILE A 82 4.66 6.85 1.43
C ILE A 82 3.39 6.85 0.59
N VAL A 83 2.32 6.33 1.15
CA VAL A 83 1.01 6.27 0.49
C VAL A 83 -0.06 6.88 1.37
N GLU A 84 -1.06 7.45 0.72
CA GLU A 84 -2.25 7.99 1.35
C GLU A 84 -3.42 7.10 0.99
N ILE A 85 -4.10 6.56 1.99
CA ILE A 85 -5.16 5.57 1.79
C ILE A 85 -6.51 6.18 2.14
N SER A 86 -7.44 6.11 1.19
CA SER A 86 -8.83 6.46 1.40
C SER A 86 -9.66 5.19 1.41
N GLU A 87 -10.47 5.01 2.45
CA GLU A 87 -11.36 3.85 2.54
C GLU A 87 -12.77 4.30 2.29
N LYS A 88 -13.50 3.55 1.46
CA LYS A 88 -14.89 3.87 1.16
C LYS A 88 -15.81 3.07 2.08
N ILE A 89 -16.55 3.81 2.89
CA ILE A 89 -17.57 3.24 3.76
C ILE A 89 -18.90 3.36 3.02
N THR A 90 -19.52 2.23 2.74
CA THR A 90 -20.87 2.19 2.14
C THR A 90 -21.83 1.49 3.05
#